data_c28fc5f746d532c833fd85afdd8f809a
#
_entry.id   c28fc5f746d532c833fd85afdd8f809a
#
_cell.length_a   1.000
_cell.length_b   1.000
_cell.length_c   1.000
_cell.angle_alpha   90.00
_cell.angle_beta   90.00
_cell.angle_gamma   90.00
#
_symmetry.space_group_name_H-M   'P 1'
#
loop_
_entity.id
_entity.type
_entity.pdbx_description
1 polymer ?
#
loop_
_entity_poly.entity_id
_entity_poly.type
_entity_poly.pdbx_seq_one_letter_code
_entity_poly.pdbx_strand_id
1 'polypeptide(L)'
;MTEQSPDALIDPARAPTLAGVERAAIKVAALLPPTPLLPLEIDGRTIWCKAECLQPVGAFKIRGAWHRLTDMTPEQANEGVVGVSSGNHAQGVAWAAKRLGIRATIVMPSNAPAMKLAATRSGTACSPLKRC
;
A
#
# COMPACT_ATOMS: atom_id res chain seq x y z
N MET A 1 36.02 -4.09 2.22
CA MET A 1 34.55 -4.07 2.27
C MET A 1 34.18 -2.64 2.62
N THR A 2 33.80 -1.84 1.66
CA THR A 2 33.37 -0.45 1.87
C THR A 2 31.96 -0.48 2.43
N GLU A 3 31.82 -0.04 3.66
CA GLU A 3 30.53 0.16 4.33
C GLU A 3 29.73 1.20 3.53
N GLN A 4 28.69 0.76 2.84
CA GLN A 4 27.79 1.69 2.15
C GLN A 4 27.03 2.48 3.20
N SER A 5 27.12 3.81 3.13
CA SER A 5 26.33 4.70 3.98
C SER A 5 24.85 4.36 3.88
N PRO A 6 24.08 4.36 5.01
CA PRO A 6 22.63 4.16 4.99
C PRO A 6 21.88 5.09 4.04
N ASP A 7 22.41 6.29 3.78
CA ASP A 7 21.85 7.26 2.86
C ASP A 7 21.94 6.85 1.37
N ALA A 8 22.81 5.88 1.04
CA ALA A 8 22.93 5.35 -0.32
C ALA A 8 21.77 4.41 -0.72
N LEU A 9 20.92 4.02 0.24
CA LEU A 9 19.78 3.12 0.01
C LEU A 9 18.50 3.84 -0.43
N ILE A 10 18.46 5.16 -0.31
CA ILE A 10 17.31 5.97 -0.73
C ILE A 10 17.66 6.64 -2.05
N ASP A 11 17.03 6.20 -3.13
CA ASP A 11 17.05 6.89 -4.39
C ASP A 11 16.56 8.34 -4.18
N PRO A 12 17.38 9.38 -4.44
CA PRO A 12 16.99 10.78 -4.26
C PRO A 12 15.72 11.16 -5.01
N ALA A 13 15.45 10.51 -6.15
CA ALA A 13 14.21 10.67 -6.91
C ALA A 13 12.97 10.16 -6.17
N ARG A 14 13.15 9.36 -5.12
CA ARG A 14 12.08 8.81 -4.27
C ARG A 14 11.98 9.50 -2.91
N ALA A 15 12.80 10.49 -2.64
CA ALA A 15 12.69 11.28 -1.42
C ALA A 15 11.30 11.94 -1.35
N PRO A 16 10.60 11.87 -0.21
CA PRO A 16 9.28 12.50 -0.07
C PRO A 16 9.43 14.02 -0.17
N THR A 17 8.64 14.63 -1.06
CA THR A 17 8.55 16.08 -1.22
C THR A 17 7.12 16.53 -1.00
N LEU A 18 6.91 17.80 -0.61
CA LEU A 18 5.57 18.36 -0.47
C LEU A 18 4.78 18.23 -1.78
N ALA A 19 5.38 18.62 -2.90
CA ALA A 19 4.75 18.49 -4.21
C ALA A 19 4.40 17.03 -4.58
N GLY A 20 5.22 16.07 -4.15
CA GLY A 20 4.92 14.64 -4.28
C GLY A 20 3.72 14.21 -3.46
N VAL A 21 3.60 14.70 -2.22
CA VAL A 21 2.44 14.43 -1.36
C VAL A 21 1.16 15.05 -1.93
N GLU A 22 1.22 16.27 -2.45
CA GLU A 22 0.07 16.95 -3.07
C GLU A 22 -0.41 16.21 -4.32
N ARG A 23 0.48 15.78 -5.20
CA ARG A 23 0.12 14.93 -6.35
C ARG A 23 -0.51 13.60 -5.92
N ALA A 24 0.03 12.97 -4.87
CA ALA A 24 -0.53 11.75 -4.32
C ALA A 24 -1.95 11.99 -3.75
N ALA A 25 -2.15 13.12 -3.05
CA ALA A 25 -3.44 13.47 -2.48
C ALA A 25 -4.52 13.61 -3.56
N ILE A 26 -4.23 14.28 -4.68
CA ILE A 26 -5.16 14.41 -5.83
C ILE A 26 -5.54 13.02 -6.37
N LYS A 27 -4.56 12.16 -6.64
CA LYS A 27 -4.80 10.81 -7.17
C LYS A 27 -5.62 9.94 -6.21
N VAL A 28 -5.33 10.06 -4.91
CA VAL A 28 -6.03 9.31 -3.87
C VAL A 28 -7.46 9.81 -3.72
N ALA A 29 -7.67 11.13 -3.69
CA ALA A 29 -9.00 11.73 -3.54
C ALA A 29 -9.94 11.41 -4.72
N ALA A 30 -9.41 11.23 -5.92
CA ALA A 30 -10.19 10.84 -7.09
C ALA A 30 -10.82 9.43 -6.98
N LEU A 31 -10.30 8.58 -6.10
CA LEU A 31 -10.75 7.19 -5.98
C LEU A 31 -11.26 6.82 -4.60
N LEU A 32 -10.60 7.30 -3.55
CA LEU A 32 -10.88 6.91 -2.18
C LEU A 32 -11.59 8.05 -1.44
N PRO A 33 -12.73 7.75 -0.81
CA PRO A 33 -13.42 8.77 -0.01
C PRO A 33 -12.56 9.22 1.16
N PRO A 34 -12.72 10.48 1.61
CA PRO A 34 -12.09 10.93 2.84
C PRO A 34 -12.61 10.11 4.02
N THR A 35 -11.70 9.72 4.90
CA THR A 35 -12.09 9.04 6.15
C THR A 35 -12.35 10.06 7.24
N PRO A 36 -13.35 9.84 8.13
CA PRO A 36 -13.69 10.77 9.18
C PRO A 36 -12.57 10.91 10.20
N LEU A 37 -12.53 12.08 10.82
CA LEU A 37 -11.72 12.36 11.99
C LEU A 37 -12.62 12.27 13.22
N LEU A 38 -12.34 11.32 14.10
CA LEU A 38 -13.15 11.00 15.26
C LEU A 38 -12.44 11.46 16.54
N PRO A 39 -13.11 12.19 17.45
CA PRO A 39 -12.54 12.49 18.76
C PRO A 39 -12.59 11.24 19.65
N LEU A 40 -11.49 10.94 20.28
CA LEU A 40 -11.37 9.89 21.30
C LEU A 40 -10.92 10.54 22.60
N GLU A 41 -11.66 10.33 23.68
CA GLU A 41 -11.27 10.79 25.01
C GLU A 41 -10.42 9.71 25.67
N ILE A 42 -9.15 10.01 25.93
CA ILE A 42 -8.19 9.11 26.58
C ILE A 42 -7.49 9.90 27.69
N ASP A 43 -7.62 9.45 28.92
CA ASP A 43 -7.02 10.07 30.10
C ASP A 43 -7.27 11.59 30.21
N GLY A 44 -8.51 12.01 29.94
CA GLY A 44 -8.94 13.41 30.01
C GLY A 44 -8.39 14.29 28.86
N ARG A 45 -7.89 13.67 27.77
CA ARG A 45 -7.39 14.38 26.57
C ARG A 45 -8.16 13.92 25.34
N THR A 46 -8.53 14.87 24.50
CA THR A 46 -9.10 14.54 23.19
C THR A 46 -7.99 14.21 22.21
N ILE A 47 -8.01 12.99 21.66
CA ILE A 47 -7.12 12.54 20.59
C ILE A 47 -7.93 12.37 19.32
N TRP A 48 -7.53 13.05 18.26
CA TRP A 48 -8.19 12.93 16.96
C TRP A 48 -7.70 11.71 16.19
N CYS A 49 -8.59 10.75 15.97
CA CYS A 49 -8.31 9.51 15.25
C CYS A 49 -8.85 9.58 13.81
N LYS A 50 -7.96 9.51 12.83
CA LYS A 50 -8.35 9.38 11.42
C LYS A 50 -8.72 7.92 11.13
N ALA A 51 -9.99 7.66 10.86
CA ALA A 51 -10.56 6.31 10.77
C ALA A 51 -10.21 5.60 9.44
N GLU A 52 -8.93 5.34 9.20
CA GLU A 52 -8.44 4.64 7.98
C GLU A 52 -8.85 3.16 7.92
N CYS A 53 -9.39 2.60 8.99
CA CYS A 53 -10.03 1.27 8.98
C CYS A 53 -11.31 1.24 8.10
N LEU A 54 -11.88 2.39 7.75
CA LEU A 54 -13.03 2.49 6.84
C LEU A 54 -12.64 2.47 5.35
N GLN A 55 -11.35 2.42 5.01
CA GLN A 55 -10.91 2.23 3.63
C GLN A 55 -11.23 0.82 3.12
N PRO A 56 -11.34 0.62 1.78
CA PRO A 56 -11.71 -0.67 1.18
C PRO A 56 -10.92 -1.89 1.64
N VAL A 57 -9.65 -1.71 2.02
CA VAL A 57 -8.81 -2.79 2.58
C VAL A 57 -8.70 -2.73 4.11
N GLY A 58 -9.52 -1.92 4.77
CA GLY A 58 -9.49 -1.73 6.22
C GLY A 58 -8.23 -1.03 6.73
N ALA A 59 -7.48 -0.30 5.91
CA ALA A 59 -6.22 0.31 6.31
C ALA A 59 -5.74 1.42 5.37
N PHE A 60 -4.92 2.34 5.90
CA PHE A 60 -4.32 3.45 5.15
C PHE A 60 -3.35 3.03 4.03
N LYS A 61 -2.84 1.80 4.07
CA LYS A 61 -1.83 1.30 3.10
C LYS A 61 -2.30 1.32 1.65
N ILE A 62 -3.61 1.33 1.42
CA ILE A 62 -4.22 1.48 0.10
C ILE A 62 -3.83 2.78 -0.60
N ARG A 63 -3.64 3.88 0.15
CA ARG A 63 -3.27 5.19 -0.38
C ARG A 63 -1.91 5.15 -1.08
N GLY A 64 -0.88 4.66 -0.38
CA GLY A 64 0.46 4.56 -0.93
C GLY A 64 0.56 3.51 -2.06
N ALA A 65 -0.14 2.40 -1.93
CA ALA A 65 -0.21 1.39 -2.98
C ALA A 65 -0.83 1.96 -4.26
N TRP A 66 -1.97 2.64 -4.15
CA TRP A 66 -2.62 3.30 -5.29
C TRP A 66 -1.72 4.33 -5.95
N HIS A 67 -1.15 5.26 -5.17
CA HIS A 67 -0.25 6.27 -5.69
C HIS A 67 0.93 5.65 -6.44
N ARG A 68 1.61 4.66 -5.84
CA ARG A 68 2.79 4.04 -6.46
C ARG A 68 2.46 3.30 -7.75
N LEU A 69 1.37 2.55 -7.80
CA LEU A 69 1.01 1.77 -8.98
C LEU A 69 0.50 2.67 -10.13
N THR A 70 -0.14 3.79 -9.81
CA THR A 70 -0.55 4.77 -10.83
C THR A 70 0.60 5.63 -11.38
N ASP A 71 1.79 5.58 -10.78
CA ASP A 71 3.00 6.23 -11.27
C ASP A 71 3.89 5.30 -12.10
N MET A 72 3.49 4.05 -12.30
CA MET A 72 4.24 3.11 -13.14
C MET A 72 4.11 3.48 -14.61
N THR A 73 5.20 3.31 -15.35
CA THR A 73 5.14 3.39 -16.82
C THR A 73 4.38 2.18 -17.39
N PRO A 74 3.89 2.23 -18.63
CA PRO A 74 3.25 1.09 -19.28
C PRO A 74 4.14 -0.16 -19.29
N GLU A 75 5.44 -0.02 -19.50
CA GLU A 75 6.42 -1.11 -19.50
C GLU A 75 6.50 -1.77 -18.11
N GLN A 76 6.65 -0.96 -17.06
CA GLN A 76 6.65 -1.42 -15.67
C GLN A 76 5.33 -2.12 -15.31
N ALA A 77 4.20 -1.59 -15.73
CA ALA A 77 2.89 -2.19 -15.50
C ALA A 77 2.75 -3.57 -16.18
N ASN A 78 3.29 -3.72 -17.39
CA ASN A 78 3.31 -4.99 -18.13
C ASN A 78 4.18 -6.05 -17.44
N GLU A 79 5.30 -5.67 -16.85
CA GLU A 79 6.15 -6.57 -16.05
C GLU A 79 5.43 -7.03 -14.78
N GLY A 80 4.55 -6.18 -14.24
CA GLY A 80 3.84 -6.43 -13.00
C GLY A 80 4.62 -6.00 -11.76
N VAL A 81 4.10 -6.33 -10.58
CA VAL A 81 4.69 -5.95 -9.29
C VAL A 81 4.91 -7.16 -8.40
N VAL A 82 5.97 -7.09 -7.60
CA VAL A 82 6.25 -8.04 -6.53
C VAL A 82 6.19 -7.30 -5.20
N GLY A 83 5.43 -7.83 -4.26
CA GLY A 83 5.33 -7.30 -2.90
C GLY A 83 5.66 -8.37 -1.86
N VAL A 84 6.38 -8.00 -0.81
CA VAL A 84 6.66 -8.88 0.33
C VAL A 84 5.96 -8.33 1.55
N SER A 85 4.89 -8.96 2.00
CA SER A 85 4.15 -8.53 3.19
C SER A 85 3.09 -9.56 3.58
N SER A 86 2.89 -9.77 4.88
CA SER A 86 1.79 -10.58 5.42
C SER A 86 0.61 -9.76 5.94
N GLY A 87 0.60 -8.45 5.72
CA GLY A 87 -0.35 -7.54 6.33
C GLY A 87 -1.07 -6.61 5.34
N ASN A 88 -1.47 -5.46 5.85
CA ASN A 88 -2.26 -4.47 5.13
C ASN A 88 -1.58 -3.92 3.87
N HIS A 89 -0.25 -3.94 3.80
CA HIS A 89 0.47 -3.55 2.59
C HIS A 89 0.23 -4.54 1.44
N ALA A 90 0.28 -5.84 1.73
CA ALA A 90 -0.04 -6.89 0.75
C ALA A 90 -1.44 -6.70 0.17
N GLN A 91 -2.43 -6.46 1.04
CA GLN A 91 -3.82 -6.23 0.62
C GLN A 91 -3.96 -4.95 -0.20
N GLY A 92 -3.29 -3.87 0.19
CA GLY A 92 -3.30 -2.60 -0.55
C GLY A 92 -2.72 -2.75 -1.95
N VAL A 93 -1.57 -3.41 -2.09
CA VAL A 93 -0.94 -3.69 -3.40
C VAL A 93 -1.84 -4.58 -4.26
N ALA A 94 -2.36 -5.66 -3.70
CA ALA A 94 -3.25 -6.58 -4.40
C ALA A 94 -4.52 -5.88 -4.92
N TRP A 95 -5.14 -5.06 -4.08
CA TRP A 95 -6.34 -4.29 -4.43
C TRP A 95 -6.08 -3.27 -5.54
N ALA A 96 -4.99 -2.49 -5.41
CA ALA A 96 -4.64 -1.47 -6.40
C ALA A 96 -4.26 -2.11 -7.75
N ALA A 97 -3.46 -3.18 -7.72
CA ALA A 97 -3.06 -3.91 -8.91
C ALA A 97 -4.27 -4.48 -9.66
N LYS A 98 -5.22 -5.09 -8.94
CA LYS A 98 -6.47 -5.59 -9.53
C LYS A 98 -7.26 -4.51 -10.26
N ARG A 99 -7.40 -3.32 -9.66
CA ARG A 99 -8.14 -2.21 -10.27
C ARG A 99 -7.44 -1.64 -11.52
N LEU A 100 -6.13 -1.73 -11.56
CA LEU A 100 -5.31 -1.23 -12.67
C LEU A 100 -5.02 -2.31 -13.74
N GLY A 101 -5.48 -3.56 -13.53
CA GLY A 101 -5.16 -4.68 -14.43
C GLY A 101 -3.69 -5.09 -14.40
N ILE A 102 -2.94 -4.72 -13.36
CA ILE A 102 -1.52 -5.03 -13.20
C ILE A 102 -1.36 -6.39 -12.52
N ARG A 103 -0.49 -7.24 -13.07
CA ARG A 103 -0.15 -8.52 -12.44
C ARG A 103 0.61 -8.27 -11.13
N ALA A 104 0.15 -8.84 -10.03
CA ALA A 104 0.81 -8.73 -8.73
C ALA A 104 1.17 -10.11 -8.16
N THR A 105 2.41 -10.26 -7.74
CA THR A 105 2.90 -11.42 -6.98
C THR A 105 3.18 -10.99 -5.56
N ILE A 106 2.48 -11.59 -4.60
CA ILE A 106 2.70 -11.30 -3.17
C ILE A 106 3.40 -12.48 -2.52
N VAL A 107 4.57 -12.21 -1.93
CA VAL A 107 5.31 -13.17 -1.13
C VAL A 107 4.92 -12.99 0.33
N MET A 108 4.47 -14.07 0.96
CA MET A 108 4.02 -14.08 2.35
C MET A 108 4.68 -15.23 3.11
N PRO A 109 4.96 -15.07 4.43
CA PRO A 109 5.45 -16.15 5.26
C PRO A 109 4.48 -17.35 5.25
N SER A 110 5.01 -18.57 5.36
CA SER A 110 4.21 -19.81 5.35
C SER A 110 3.20 -19.87 6.52
N ASN A 111 3.51 -19.22 7.63
CA ASN A 111 2.66 -19.11 8.83
C ASN A 111 1.73 -17.90 8.82
N ALA A 112 1.57 -17.20 7.69
CA ALA A 112 0.65 -16.06 7.61
C ALA A 112 -0.80 -16.48 7.94
N PRO A 113 -1.55 -15.68 8.72
CA PRO A 113 -2.94 -16.00 9.08
C PRO A 113 -3.82 -16.26 7.85
N ALA A 114 -4.63 -17.30 7.90
CA ALA A 114 -5.49 -17.72 6.77
C ALA A 114 -6.42 -16.59 6.27
N MET A 115 -6.95 -15.77 7.18
CA MET A 115 -7.79 -14.63 6.84
C MET A 115 -7.03 -13.58 6.00
N LYS A 116 -5.77 -13.29 6.34
CA LYS A 116 -4.94 -12.34 5.57
C LYS A 116 -4.56 -12.90 4.20
N LEU A 117 -4.30 -14.21 4.13
CA LEU A 117 -4.07 -14.91 2.85
C LEU A 117 -5.31 -14.79 1.95
N ALA A 118 -6.50 -15.07 2.48
CA ALA A 118 -7.75 -14.98 1.73
C ALA A 118 -8.03 -13.55 1.24
N ALA A 119 -7.89 -12.54 2.12
CA ALA A 119 -8.08 -11.14 1.77
C ALA A 119 -7.10 -10.64 0.70
N THR A 120 -5.83 -11.09 0.75
CA THR A 120 -4.85 -10.76 -0.28
C THR A 120 -5.19 -11.43 -1.61
N ARG A 121 -5.63 -12.70 -1.61
CA ARG A 121 -6.05 -13.42 -2.82
C ARG A 121 -7.26 -12.79 -3.49
N SER A 122 -8.25 -12.36 -2.74
CA SER A 122 -9.44 -11.69 -3.29
C SER A 122 -9.12 -10.35 -3.95
N GLY A 123 -8.04 -9.69 -3.51
CA GLY A 123 -7.54 -8.44 -4.08
C GLY A 123 -6.67 -8.64 -5.33
N THR A 124 -6.09 -9.82 -5.56
CA THR A 124 -5.17 -10.05 -6.68
C THR A 124 -5.91 -10.39 -7.98
N ALA A 125 -5.52 -9.74 -9.07
CA ALA A 125 -5.82 -10.20 -10.41
C ALA A 125 -4.76 -11.25 -10.81
N CYS A 126 -5.03 -12.50 -10.45
CA CYS A 126 -4.36 -13.68 -11.04
C CYS A 126 -2.81 -13.78 -10.91
N SER A 127 -2.31 -14.08 -9.71
CA SER A 127 -1.00 -14.76 -9.57
C SER A 127 -0.95 -15.53 -8.25
N PRO A 128 -0.34 -16.71 -8.21
CA PRO A 128 -0.30 -17.51 -7.00
C PRO A 128 0.50 -16.79 -5.91
N LEU A 129 -0.04 -16.80 -4.70
CA LEU A 129 0.72 -16.44 -3.51
C LEU A 129 1.90 -17.41 -3.39
N LYS A 130 3.13 -16.90 -3.49
CA LYS A 130 4.32 -17.69 -3.16
C LYS A 130 4.49 -17.67 -1.65
N ARG A 131 4.63 -18.84 -1.06
CA ARG A 131 5.00 -19.01 0.35
C ARG A 131 6.51 -19.20 0.42
N CYS A 132 7.14 -18.53 1.35
CA CYS A 132 8.52 -18.78 1.75
C CYS A 132 8.56 -19.85 2.83
#